data_7684bca963692d54e292e33fa7f2c27a
#
_entry.id   7684bca963692d54e292e33fa7f2c27a
#
_cell.length_a   1.000
_cell.length_b   1.000
_cell.length_c   1.000
_cell.angle_alpha   90.00
_cell.angle_beta   90.00
_cell.angle_gamma   90.00
#
_symmetry.space_group_name_H-M   'P 1'
#
loop_
_entity.id
_entity.type
_entity.pdbx_description
1 polymer ?
#
loop_
_entity_poly.entity_id
_entity_poly.type
_entity_poly.pdbx_seq_one_letter_code
_entity_poly.pdbx_strand_id
1 'polypeptide(L)'
;MKPADQIYSEIETKFRSGFLSQTVIEVVENITSQWIAEVKVGDAENRQACQSYISSILFMTGPINMALIIGVPIQDSSEIVARLTGMEVEQLPEEATFDIVNEIANMVSGRIKAVLNQMGYIYNNSHAFTVSGEDYIVFHRSKTKSIVKKYRAGSLEVSVRILFL
;
A
#
# COMPACT_ATOMS: atom_id res chain seq x y z
N MET A 1 -15.42 -8.48 25.31
CA MET A 1 -14.56 -8.42 24.10
C MET A 1 -15.43 -8.72 22.89
N LYS A 2 -15.37 -7.91 21.82
CA LYS A 2 -16.15 -8.17 20.61
C LYS A 2 -15.67 -9.46 19.93
N PRO A 3 -16.57 -10.26 19.30
CA PRO A 3 -16.18 -11.41 18.49
C PRO A 3 -15.27 -10.99 17.30
N ALA A 4 -14.37 -11.88 16.87
CA ALA A 4 -13.43 -11.60 15.78
C ALA A 4 -14.15 -11.23 14.47
N ASP A 5 -15.25 -11.91 14.14
CA ASP A 5 -16.04 -11.62 12.93
C ASP A 5 -16.69 -10.22 12.96
N GLN A 6 -17.08 -9.74 14.13
CA GLN A 6 -17.60 -8.39 14.27
C GLN A 6 -16.50 -7.36 14.08
N ILE A 7 -15.32 -7.58 14.70
CA ILE A 7 -14.15 -6.70 14.54
C ILE A 7 -13.74 -6.64 13.07
N TYR A 8 -13.66 -7.80 12.41
CA TYR A 8 -13.35 -7.88 10.99
C TYR A 8 -14.33 -7.04 10.16
N SER A 9 -15.64 -7.23 10.36
CA SER A 9 -16.67 -6.52 9.62
C SER A 9 -16.59 -4.99 9.80
N GLU A 10 -16.32 -4.53 11.02
CA GLU A 10 -16.16 -3.10 11.31
C GLU A 10 -14.93 -2.50 10.60
N ILE A 11 -13.80 -3.20 10.61
CA ILE A 11 -12.57 -2.77 9.94
C ILE A 11 -12.75 -2.79 8.42
N GLU A 12 -13.30 -3.88 7.86
CA GLU A 12 -13.57 -3.98 6.43
C GLU A 12 -14.50 -2.87 5.95
N THR A 13 -15.59 -2.62 6.67
CA THR A 13 -16.52 -1.54 6.37
C THR A 13 -15.83 -0.19 6.36
N LYS A 14 -14.98 0.09 7.35
CA LYS A 14 -14.20 1.32 7.42
C LYS A 14 -13.28 1.49 6.20
N PHE A 15 -12.58 0.44 5.79
CA PHE A 15 -11.70 0.51 4.63
C PHE A 15 -12.46 0.68 3.32
N ARG A 16 -13.63 0.04 3.18
CA ARG A 16 -14.49 0.15 1.99
C ARG A 16 -15.25 1.47 1.91
N SER A 17 -15.46 2.17 3.02
CA SER A 17 -16.21 3.44 3.07
C SER A 17 -15.46 4.66 2.49
N GLY A 18 -14.33 4.45 1.81
CA GLY A 18 -13.52 5.53 1.21
C GLY A 18 -12.32 5.96 2.07
N PHE A 19 -12.26 5.59 3.35
CA PHE A 19 -11.15 5.95 4.24
C PHE A 19 -9.78 5.51 3.69
N LEU A 20 -9.68 4.24 3.21
CA LEU A 20 -8.42 3.73 2.66
C LEU A 20 -7.99 4.53 1.43
N SER A 21 -8.94 4.84 0.53
CA SER A 21 -8.66 5.63 -0.67
C SER A 21 -8.22 7.04 -0.33
N GLN A 22 -8.92 7.72 0.56
CA GLN A 22 -8.54 9.05 1.01
C GLN A 22 -7.13 9.04 1.64
N THR A 23 -6.84 8.05 2.47
CA THR A 23 -5.52 7.91 3.11
C THR A 23 -4.40 7.77 2.08
N VAL A 24 -4.57 6.89 1.08
CA VAL A 24 -3.55 6.66 0.05
C VAL A 24 -3.39 7.89 -0.84
N ILE A 25 -4.48 8.49 -1.29
CA ILE A 25 -4.46 9.70 -2.11
C ILE A 25 -3.67 10.81 -1.39
N GLU A 26 -4.05 11.14 -0.16
CA GLU A 26 -3.37 12.18 0.61
C GLU A 26 -1.88 11.89 0.87
N VAL A 27 -1.50 10.64 1.11
CA VAL A 27 -0.09 10.27 1.31
C VAL A 27 0.70 10.47 0.02
N VAL A 28 0.20 9.96 -1.09
CA VAL A 28 0.90 10.05 -2.38
C VAL A 28 0.94 11.50 -2.87
N GLU A 29 -0.14 12.27 -2.73
CA GLU A 29 -0.15 13.69 -3.06
C GLU A 29 0.87 14.48 -2.24
N ASN A 30 0.97 14.21 -0.94
CA ASN A 30 1.95 14.88 -0.07
C ASN A 30 3.39 14.57 -0.47
N ILE A 31 3.67 13.35 -0.94
CA ILE A 31 5.01 12.94 -1.37
C ILE A 31 5.32 13.45 -2.78
N THR A 32 4.39 13.29 -3.71
CA THR A 32 4.66 13.53 -5.14
C THR A 32 4.26 14.92 -5.60
N SER A 33 3.51 15.66 -4.81
CA SER A 33 2.83 16.92 -5.19
C SER A 33 1.94 16.76 -6.43
N GLN A 34 1.49 15.53 -6.71
CA GLN A 34 0.61 15.20 -7.82
C GLN A 34 -0.72 14.68 -7.31
N TRP A 35 -1.81 15.20 -7.89
CA TRP A 35 -3.13 14.66 -7.63
C TRP A 35 -3.27 13.27 -8.26
N ILE A 36 -3.76 12.31 -7.48
CA ILE A 36 -4.04 10.94 -7.94
C ILE A 36 -5.51 10.58 -7.70
N ALA A 37 -6.02 9.62 -8.46
CA ALA A 37 -7.37 9.11 -8.30
C ALA A 37 -7.39 7.58 -8.24
N GLU A 38 -8.35 7.04 -7.49
CA GLU A 38 -8.63 5.60 -7.50
C GLU A 38 -9.15 5.17 -8.87
N VAL A 39 -8.63 4.07 -9.39
CA VAL A 39 -9.12 3.42 -10.60
C VAL A 39 -9.77 2.08 -10.27
N LYS A 40 -10.79 1.70 -11.03
CA LYS A 40 -11.43 0.40 -10.86
C LYS A 40 -10.45 -0.71 -11.23
N VAL A 41 -10.33 -1.69 -10.35
CA VAL A 41 -9.52 -2.91 -10.57
C VAL A 41 -10.43 -3.98 -11.15
N GLY A 42 -10.09 -4.52 -12.31
CA GLY A 42 -10.80 -5.66 -12.89
C GLY A 42 -10.46 -6.98 -12.16
N ASP A 43 -11.35 -7.97 -12.25
CA ASP A 43 -11.17 -9.28 -11.57
C ASP A 43 -9.89 -10.03 -12.00
N ALA A 44 -9.44 -9.86 -13.24
CA ALA A 44 -8.21 -10.43 -13.76
C ALA A 44 -6.95 -9.80 -13.14
N GLU A 45 -7.03 -8.54 -12.73
CA GLU A 45 -5.91 -7.80 -12.11
C GLU A 45 -5.75 -8.11 -10.61
N ASN A 46 -6.70 -8.83 -10.00
CA ASN A 46 -6.56 -9.35 -8.64
C ASN A 46 -5.46 -10.42 -8.50
N ARG A 47 -5.06 -11.05 -9.60
CA ARG A 47 -3.88 -11.92 -9.69
C ARG A 47 -2.75 -11.11 -10.29
N GLN A 48 -2.13 -10.27 -9.48
CA GLN A 48 -1.06 -9.43 -9.96
C GLN A 48 0.18 -10.27 -10.29
N ALA A 49 0.36 -10.58 -11.57
CA ALA A 49 1.69 -10.75 -12.11
C ALA A 49 2.31 -9.34 -12.11
N CYS A 50 3.23 -9.09 -11.20
CA CYS A 50 3.89 -7.79 -11.09
C CYS A 50 5.03 -7.76 -12.09
N GLN A 51 4.81 -7.22 -13.27
CA GLN A 51 5.90 -6.85 -14.16
C GLN A 51 6.66 -5.70 -13.51
N SER A 52 7.92 -5.93 -13.11
CA SER A 52 8.86 -4.89 -12.66
C SER A 52 8.32 -3.93 -11.59
N TYR A 53 7.81 -4.46 -10.48
CA TYR A 53 7.34 -3.66 -9.35
C TYR A 53 8.32 -3.68 -8.18
N ILE A 54 8.29 -2.60 -7.40
CA ILE A 54 8.78 -2.58 -6.03
C ILE A 54 7.56 -2.71 -5.12
N SER A 55 7.55 -3.69 -4.24
CA SER A 55 6.50 -3.84 -3.24
C SER A 55 7.07 -3.72 -1.84
N SER A 56 6.52 -2.80 -1.07
CA SER A 56 6.77 -2.70 0.36
C SER A 56 5.69 -3.46 1.12
N ILE A 57 6.09 -4.35 2.00
CA ILE A 57 5.23 -5.22 2.79
C ILE A 57 5.42 -4.90 4.27
N LEU A 58 4.32 -4.69 4.98
CA LEU A 58 4.30 -4.35 6.39
C LEU A 58 3.18 -5.13 7.09
N PHE A 59 3.48 -5.71 8.25
CA PHE A 59 2.49 -6.38 9.08
C PHE A 59 1.93 -5.45 10.14
N MET A 60 0.61 -5.53 10.30
CA MET A 60 -0.14 -4.85 11.35
C MET A 60 -0.73 -5.90 12.28
N THR A 61 -0.20 -6.00 13.50
CA THR A 61 -0.65 -6.95 14.52
C THR A 61 -1.61 -6.30 15.49
N GLY A 62 -2.77 -6.93 15.69
CA GLY A 62 -3.85 -6.45 16.53
C GLY A 62 -4.96 -7.48 16.69
N PRO A 63 -6.19 -7.05 16.96
CA PRO A 63 -7.31 -7.98 17.11
C PRO A 63 -7.57 -8.86 15.87
N ILE A 64 -7.28 -8.34 14.70
CA ILE A 64 -7.22 -9.05 13.42
C ILE A 64 -5.87 -8.71 12.79
N ASN A 65 -5.02 -9.71 12.55
CA ASN A 65 -3.74 -9.46 11.91
C ASN A 65 -3.94 -9.13 10.43
N MET A 66 -3.14 -8.19 9.93
CA MET A 66 -3.21 -7.75 8.54
C MET A 66 -1.80 -7.62 7.95
N ALA A 67 -1.72 -7.78 6.63
CA ALA A 67 -0.56 -7.34 5.86
C ALA A 67 -0.99 -6.20 4.93
N LEU A 68 -0.27 -5.08 4.98
CA LEU A 68 -0.36 -3.99 4.02
C LEU A 68 0.74 -4.18 2.99
N ILE A 69 0.39 -4.15 1.71
CA ILE A 69 1.31 -4.24 0.60
C ILE A 69 1.09 -3.02 -0.29
N ILE A 70 2.13 -2.22 -0.45
CA ILE A 70 2.17 -1.08 -1.37
C ILE A 70 3.07 -1.48 -2.54
N GLY A 71 2.53 -1.44 -3.75
CA GLY A 71 3.28 -1.73 -4.97
C GLY A 71 3.34 -0.50 -5.88
N VAL A 72 4.54 -0.21 -6.38
CA VAL A 72 4.80 0.88 -7.33
C VAL A 72 5.67 0.32 -8.46
N PRO A 73 5.36 0.58 -9.74
CA PRO A 73 6.26 0.21 -10.84
C PRO A 73 7.65 0.81 -10.61
N ILE A 74 8.71 0.06 -10.96
CA ILE A 74 10.11 0.51 -10.76
C ILE A 74 10.34 1.86 -11.44
N GLN A 75 9.87 2.02 -12.67
CA GLN A 75 10.00 3.27 -13.40
C GLN A 75 9.30 4.44 -12.67
N ASP A 76 8.09 4.22 -12.17
CA ASP A 76 7.33 5.26 -11.48
C ASP A 76 8.01 5.66 -10.15
N SER A 77 8.58 4.70 -9.42
CA SER A 77 9.31 4.99 -8.19
C SER A 77 10.56 5.83 -8.46
N SER A 78 11.30 5.54 -9.52
CA SER A 78 12.44 6.34 -9.96
C SER A 78 12.03 7.76 -10.35
N GLU A 79 10.92 7.93 -11.08
CA GLU A 79 10.39 9.25 -11.42
C GLU A 79 9.99 10.06 -10.17
N ILE A 80 9.39 9.42 -9.17
CA ILE A 80 9.06 10.08 -7.90
C ILE A 80 10.33 10.59 -7.22
N VAL A 81 11.35 9.75 -7.11
CA VAL A 81 12.62 10.14 -6.46
C VAL A 81 13.33 11.24 -7.25
N ALA A 82 13.41 11.14 -8.58
CA ALA A 82 13.98 12.16 -9.46
C ALA A 82 13.35 13.54 -9.24
N ARG A 83 12.02 13.60 -9.16
CA ARG A 83 11.28 14.84 -8.89
C ARG A 83 11.54 15.40 -7.51
N LEU A 84 11.64 14.54 -6.48
CA LEU A 84 11.88 14.97 -5.10
C LEU A 84 13.29 15.48 -4.88
N THR A 85 14.28 14.88 -5.55
CA THR A 85 15.71 15.20 -5.37
C THR A 85 16.24 16.21 -6.39
N GLY A 86 15.54 16.37 -7.53
CA GLY A 86 16.03 17.14 -8.68
C GLY A 86 17.15 16.45 -9.45
N MET A 87 17.39 15.16 -9.19
CA MET A 87 18.41 14.35 -9.89
C MET A 87 17.82 13.70 -11.14
N GLU A 88 18.66 13.42 -12.12
CA GLU A 88 18.27 12.60 -13.26
C GLU A 88 18.09 11.13 -12.85
N VAL A 89 17.14 10.42 -13.48
CA VAL A 89 16.78 9.04 -13.11
C VAL A 89 18.01 8.11 -13.17
N GLU A 90 18.88 8.30 -14.15
CA GLU A 90 20.10 7.49 -14.36
C GLU A 90 21.16 7.69 -13.27
N GLN A 91 21.04 8.73 -12.46
CA GLN A 91 21.95 9.06 -11.36
C GLN A 91 21.43 8.63 -9.99
N LEU A 92 20.21 8.10 -9.93
CA LEU A 92 19.58 7.72 -8.67
C LEU A 92 20.22 6.45 -8.11
N PRO A 93 20.54 6.41 -6.81
CA PRO A 93 20.86 5.16 -6.13
C PRO A 93 19.64 4.24 -6.16
N GLU A 94 19.84 2.94 -6.39
CA GLU A 94 18.76 1.95 -6.41
C GLU A 94 17.98 1.95 -5.08
N GLU A 95 18.69 2.09 -3.97
CA GLU A 95 18.11 2.14 -2.62
C GLU A 95 17.08 3.27 -2.45
N ALA A 96 17.29 4.41 -3.11
CA ALA A 96 16.37 5.54 -3.02
C ALA A 96 14.97 5.20 -3.57
N THR A 97 14.89 4.33 -4.57
CA THR A 97 13.61 3.85 -5.13
C THR A 97 12.89 2.90 -4.17
N PHE A 98 13.63 2.11 -3.40
CA PHE A 98 13.06 1.25 -2.36
C PHE A 98 12.60 2.07 -1.17
N ASP A 99 13.38 3.06 -0.76
CA ASP A 99 13.09 3.91 0.39
C ASP A 99 11.80 4.71 0.18
N ILE A 100 11.54 5.23 -1.02
CA ILE A 100 10.31 5.98 -1.28
C ILE A 100 9.06 5.11 -1.19
N VAL A 101 9.11 3.85 -1.66
CA VAL A 101 7.99 2.92 -1.56
C VAL A 101 7.77 2.49 -0.11
N ASN A 102 8.85 2.29 0.66
CA ASN A 102 8.77 2.04 2.09
C ASN A 102 8.18 3.22 2.87
N GLU A 103 8.55 4.45 2.50
CA GLU A 103 8.00 5.66 3.13
C GLU A 103 6.49 5.79 2.88
N ILE A 104 6.03 5.55 1.65
CA ILE A 104 4.59 5.49 1.33
C ILE A 104 3.90 4.45 2.22
N ALA A 105 4.45 3.23 2.34
CA ALA A 105 3.88 2.17 3.15
C ALA A 105 3.81 2.54 4.63
N ASN A 106 4.88 3.14 5.17
CA ASN A 106 4.96 3.59 6.56
C ASN A 106 3.92 4.69 6.85
N MET A 107 3.79 5.68 5.97
CA MET A 107 2.81 6.76 6.13
C MET A 107 1.37 6.23 6.05
N VAL A 108 1.06 5.38 5.08
CA VAL A 108 -0.27 4.76 4.94
C VAL A 108 -0.60 3.92 6.16
N SER A 109 0.31 3.04 6.58
CA SER A 109 0.10 2.18 7.76
C SER A 109 -0.05 2.97 9.05
N GLY A 110 0.71 4.06 9.21
CA GLY A 110 0.62 4.95 10.35
C GLY A 110 -0.76 5.60 10.47
N ARG A 111 -1.32 6.08 9.36
CA ARG A 111 -2.68 6.65 9.32
C ARG A 111 -3.76 5.60 9.56
N ILE A 112 -3.62 4.40 8.98
CA ILE A 112 -4.52 3.27 9.25
C ILE A 112 -4.50 2.94 10.74
N LYS A 113 -3.31 2.78 11.33
CA LYS A 113 -3.14 2.51 12.77
C LYS A 113 -3.82 3.58 13.63
N ALA A 114 -3.64 4.86 13.32
CA ALA A 114 -4.26 5.96 14.08
C ALA A 114 -5.79 5.85 14.09
N VAL A 115 -6.41 5.58 12.94
CA VAL A 115 -7.88 5.44 12.85
C VAL A 115 -8.37 4.19 13.55
N LEU A 116 -7.68 3.05 13.41
CA LEU A 116 -8.06 1.82 14.11
C LEU A 116 -7.95 1.98 15.63
N ASN A 117 -6.94 2.70 16.12
CA ASN A 117 -6.80 3.02 17.54
C ASN A 117 -7.96 3.92 18.03
N GLN A 118 -8.39 4.90 17.23
CA GLN A 118 -9.58 5.72 17.55
C GLN A 118 -10.88 4.89 17.59
N MET A 119 -10.97 3.81 16.81
CA MET A 119 -12.06 2.83 16.88
C MET A 119 -11.97 1.90 18.11
N GLY A 120 -10.92 2.02 18.92
CA GLY A 120 -10.67 1.19 20.09
C GLY A 120 -9.91 -0.11 19.80
N TYR A 121 -9.30 -0.24 18.62
CA TYR A 121 -8.51 -1.39 18.21
C TYR A 121 -7.02 -1.05 18.22
N ILE A 122 -6.28 -1.60 19.19
CA ILE A 122 -4.84 -1.33 19.33
C ILE A 122 -4.07 -2.17 18.31
N TYR A 123 -3.28 -1.47 17.48
CA TYR A 123 -2.41 -2.09 16.47
C TYR A 123 -0.95 -1.70 16.64
N ASN A 124 -0.07 -2.63 16.31
CA ASN A 124 1.36 -2.41 16.18
C ASN A 124 1.79 -2.73 14.75
N ASN A 125 2.66 -1.90 14.20
CA ASN A 125 3.23 -2.08 12.86
C ASN A 125 4.61 -2.72 12.97
N SER A 126 4.93 -3.68 12.09
CA SER A 126 6.32 -4.11 11.88
C SER A 126 7.11 -3.02 11.14
N HIS A 127 8.41 -3.20 11.01
CA HIS A 127 9.17 -2.52 9.97
C HIS A 127 8.68 -3.00 8.60
N ALA A 128 8.70 -2.10 7.62
CA ALA A 128 8.46 -2.44 6.23
C ALA A 128 9.66 -3.20 5.66
N PHE A 129 9.41 -4.16 4.78
CA PHE A 129 10.45 -4.78 3.99
C PHE A 129 10.07 -4.76 2.51
N THR A 130 11.05 -4.65 1.65
CA THR A 130 10.86 -4.49 0.21
C THR A 130 11.12 -5.78 -0.52
N VAL A 131 10.27 -6.07 -1.49
CA VAL A 131 10.49 -7.10 -2.52
C VAL A 131 10.54 -6.38 -3.86
N SER A 132 11.59 -6.61 -4.62
CA SER A 132 11.77 -6.05 -5.96
C SER A 132 12.16 -7.16 -6.93
N GLY A 133 11.78 -7.00 -8.19
CA GLY A 133 12.13 -7.93 -9.26
C GLY A 133 11.15 -7.89 -10.41
N GLU A 134 11.48 -8.69 -11.45
CA GLU A 134 10.59 -8.96 -12.56
C GLU A 134 9.76 -10.23 -12.24
N ASP A 135 8.49 -10.20 -12.59
CA ASP A 135 7.58 -11.37 -12.55
C ASP A 135 7.46 -12.09 -11.19
N TYR A 136 7.61 -11.39 -10.05
CA TYR A 136 7.31 -12.00 -8.77
C TYR A 136 5.81 -11.98 -8.46
N ILE A 137 5.35 -12.98 -7.71
CA ILE A 137 3.97 -13.09 -7.26
C ILE A 137 3.93 -13.09 -5.74
N VAL A 138 3.19 -12.15 -5.16
CA VAL A 138 2.84 -12.22 -3.74
C VAL A 138 1.61 -13.14 -3.60
N PHE A 139 1.87 -14.38 -3.23
CA PHE A 139 0.84 -15.40 -3.10
C PHE A 139 0.30 -15.47 -1.66
N HIS A 140 -1.01 -15.57 -1.52
CA HIS A 140 -1.68 -15.84 -0.24
C HIS A 140 -2.69 -16.99 -0.41
N ARG A 141 -3.10 -17.61 0.70
CA ARG A 141 -4.09 -18.72 0.66
C ARG A 141 -5.40 -18.21 0.02
N SER A 142 -6.04 -19.06 -0.79
CA SER A 142 -7.26 -18.73 -1.54
C SER A 142 -8.44 -18.25 -0.68
N LYS A 143 -8.46 -18.58 0.61
CA LYS A 143 -9.48 -18.15 1.57
C LYS A 143 -9.14 -16.86 2.32
N THR A 144 -7.95 -16.29 2.10
CA THR A 144 -7.57 -15.02 2.73
C THR A 144 -8.39 -13.88 2.13
N LYS A 145 -9.14 -13.19 2.97
CA LYS A 145 -9.89 -12.00 2.54
C LYS A 145 -8.94 -10.87 2.25
N SER A 146 -9.18 -10.12 1.19
CA SER A 146 -8.33 -9.00 0.79
C SER A 146 -9.12 -7.81 0.26
N ILE A 147 -8.52 -6.63 0.38
CA ILE A 147 -8.95 -5.42 -0.30
C ILE A 147 -7.82 -5.01 -1.22
N VAL A 148 -8.11 -4.81 -2.50
CA VAL A 148 -7.15 -4.36 -3.50
C VAL A 148 -7.67 -3.08 -4.12
N LYS A 149 -6.80 -2.06 -4.20
CA LYS A 149 -7.09 -0.79 -4.84
C LYS A 149 -5.89 -0.33 -5.64
N LYS A 150 -6.15 0.36 -6.75
CA LYS A 150 -5.14 0.99 -7.59
C LYS A 150 -5.45 2.47 -7.74
N TYR A 151 -4.40 3.26 -7.87
CA TYR A 151 -4.46 4.72 -7.99
C TYR A 151 -3.55 5.14 -9.13
N ARG A 152 -3.96 6.16 -9.90
CA ARG A 152 -3.18 6.69 -11.02
C ARG A 152 -3.17 8.20 -11.04
N ALA A 153 -2.02 8.74 -11.46
CA ALA A 153 -1.83 10.15 -11.82
C ALA A 153 -0.93 10.23 -13.05
N GLY A 154 -1.49 10.42 -14.22
CA GLY A 154 -0.74 10.31 -15.47
C GLY A 154 -0.13 8.91 -15.64
N SER A 155 1.20 8.82 -15.73
CA SER A 155 1.94 7.56 -15.79
C SER A 155 2.07 6.88 -14.41
N LEU A 156 2.07 7.64 -13.31
CA LEU A 156 2.26 7.11 -11.98
C LEU A 156 1.14 6.16 -11.57
N GLU A 157 1.50 4.94 -11.19
CA GLU A 157 0.58 3.96 -10.61
C GLU A 157 1.03 3.56 -9.20
N VAL A 158 0.07 3.49 -8.28
CA VAL A 158 0.27 2.94 -6.93
C VAL A 158 -0.80 1.89 -6.67
N SER A 159 -0.40 0.68 -6.31
CA SER A 159 -1.30 -0.39 -5.89
C SER A 159 -1.25 -0.58 -4.38
N VAL A 160 -2.41 -0.82 -3.78
CA VAL A 160 -2.55 -1.08 -2.35
C VAL A 160 -3.33 -2.37 -2.16
N ARG A 161 -2.76 -3.27 -1.36
CA ARG A 161 -3.44 -4.49 -0.97
C ARG A 161 -3.39 -4.65 0.54
N ILE A 162 -4.55 -4.94 1.13
CA ILE A 162 -4.66 -5.35 2.53
C ILE A 162 -5.11 -6.80 2.55
N LEU A 163 -4.33 -7.64 3.20
CA LEU A 163 -4.66 -9.04 3.47
C LEU A 163 -5.08 -9.16 4.93
N PHE A 164 -6.21 -9.80 5.20
CA PHE A 164 -6.63 -10.16 6.56
C PHE A 164 -6.14 -11.59 6.85
N LEU A 165 -5.23 -11.72 7.83
CA LEU A 165 -4.47 -12.94 8.13
C LEU A 165 -5.13 -13.77 9.24
#